data_6abe0176532ccb769b202f35344adcf3
#
_entry.id   6abe0176532ccb769b202f35344adcf3
#
_cell.length_a   1.000
_cell.length_b   1.000
_cell.length_c   1.000
_cell.angle_alpha   90.00
_cell.angle_beta   90.00
_cell.angle_gamma   90.00
#
_symmetry.space_group_name_H-M   'P 1'
#
loop_
_entity.id
_entity.type
_entity.pdbx_description
1 polymer ?
#
loop_
_entity_poly.entity_id
_entity_poly.type
_entity_poly.pdbx_seq_one_letter_code
_entity_poly.pdbx_strand_id
1 'polypeptide(L)'
;MEVFYKWGTPEATDAFDLACSDIKNAFRYYLKNENKGRPIIIAGHSQGALHAVRLLQEFFDGTTLQKQLVCAYIPGYRIKKEDFRNIRVGEKPEQTSCFVTWRSFAKGEISKRVESEKDNAVCVNPLNWSTSEDWVSPEFHNGFFSGF
;
A
#
# COMPACT_ATOMS: atom_id res chain seq x y z
N MET A 1 -19.49 -3.39 -0.38
CA MET A 1 -19.40 -2.56 -1.59
C MET A 1 -20.12 -1.20 -1.44
N GLU A 2 -21.22 -1.09 -0.71
CA GLU A 2 -21.93 0.19 -0.49
C GLU A 2 -21.10 1.30 0.18
N VAL A 3 -20.18 0.96 1.06
CA VAL A 3 -19.34 1.92 1.80
C VAL A 3 -18.51 2.80 0.85
N PHE A 4 -18.08 2.27 -0.31
CA PHE A 4 -17.31 3.06 -1.29
C PHE A 4 -18.14 4.11 -2.00
N TYR A 5 -19.43 3.88 -2.19
CA TYR A 5 -20.32 4.86 -2.83
C TYR A 5 -20.74 5.99 -1.88
N LYS A 6 -20.56 5.79 -0.57
CA LYS A 6 -20.87 6.77 0.49
C LYS A 6 -19.63 7.33 1.17
N TRP A 7 -18.47 7.23 0.52
CA TRP A 7 -17.21 7.74 1.06
C TRP A 7 -17.34 9.21 1.46
N GLY A 8 -16.92 9.53 2.70
CA GLY A 8 -17.06 10.88 3.28
C GLY A 8 -18.31 11.08 4.14
N THR A 9 -19.20 10.08 4.25
CA THR A 9 -20.28 10.12 5.25
C THR A 9 -19.74 9.64 6.62
N PRO A 10 -20.33 10.09 7.74
CA PRO A 10 -19.99 9.63 9.08
C PRO A 10 -20.05 8.10 9.21
N GLU A 11 -21.12 7.50 8.71
CA GLU A 11 -21.37 6.05 8.80
C GLU A 11 -20.28 5.25 8.04
N ALA A 12 -19.83 5.74 6.88
CA ALA A 12 -18.75 5.10 6.12
C ALA A 12 -17.42 5.22 6.85
N THR A 13 -17.19 6.35 7.51
CA THR A 13 -15.98 6.58 8.32
C THR A 13 -15.97 5.65 9.53
N ASP A 14 -17.07 5.56 10.26
CA ASP A 14 -17.20 4.69 11.44
C ASP A 14 -17.01 3.20 11.07
N ALA A 15 -17.62 2.75 9.96
CA ALA A 15 -17.43 1.40 9.46
C ALA A 15 -15.97 1.11 9.08
N PHE A 16 -15.30 2.08 8.45
CA PHE A 16 -13.89 1.97 8.11
C PHE A 16 -12.99 1.93 9.35
N ASP A 17 -13.28 2.76 10.34
CA ASP A 17 -12.53 2.81 11.59
C ASP A 17 -12.70 1.53 12.41
N LEU A 18 -13.91 0.96 12.44
CA LEU A 18 -14.17 -0.35 13.05
C LEU A 18 -13.34 -1.45 12.37
N ALA A 19 -13.43 -1.55 11.06
CA ALA A 19 -12.65 -2.54 10.30
C ALA A 19 -11.13 -2.37 10.50
N CYS A 20 -10.65 -1.12 10.55
CA CYS A 20 -9.26 -0.82 10.85
C CYS A 20 -8.86 -1.28 12.26
N SER A 21 -9.75 -1.09 13.24
CA SER A 21 -9.53 -1.57 14.62
C SER A 21 -9.39 -3.09 14.68
N ASP A 22 -10.24 -3.82 13.96
CA ASP A 22 -10.19 -5.28 13.90
C ASP A 22 -8.87 -5.78 13.30
N ILE A 23 -8.43 -5.16 12.20
CA ILE A 23 -7.14 -5.46 11.57
C ILE A 23 -5.98 -5.22 12.55
N LYS A 24 -6.00 -4.09 13.26
CA LYS A 24 -4.97 -3.77 14.26
C LYS A 24 -4.95 -4.77 15.42
N ASN A 25 -6.10 -5.21 15.89
CA ASN A 25 -6.21 -6.21 16.94
C ASN A 25 -5.67 -7.57 16.48
N ALA A 26 -6.02 -8.00 15.27
CA ALA A 26 -5.48 -9.21 14.67
C ALA A 26 -3.95 -9.12 14.49
N PHE A 27 -3.45 -7.98 14.08
CA PHE A 27 -2.01 -7.76 13.91
C PHE A 27 -1.25 -7.76 15.25
N ARG A 28 -1.81 -7.17 16.32
CA ARG A 28 -1.26 -7.26 17.68
C ARG A 28 -1.18 -8.71 18.16
N TYR A 29 -2.25 -9.49 17.92
CA TYR A 29 -2.25 -10.91 18.24
C TYR A 29 -1.15 -11.66 17.47
N TYR A 30 -1.03 -11.42 16.17
CA TYR A 30 0.01 -12.01 15.32
C TYR A 30 1.42 -11.68 15.85
N LEU A 31 1.70 -10.43 16.15
CA LEU A 31 3.00 -10.02 16.68
C LEU A 31 3.33 -10.73 18.00
N LYS A 32 2.35 -10.84 18.88
CA LYS A 32 2.53 -11.43 20.22
C LYS A 32 2.73 -12.95 20.18
N ASN A 33 1.97 -13.64 19.32
CA ASN A 33 1.85 -15.10 19.43
C ASN A 33 2.55 -15.83 18.28
N GLU A 34 2.61 -15.23 17.08
CA GLU A 34 2.97 -15.95 15.86
C GLU A 34 4.26 -15.44 15.19
N ASN A 35 4.53 -14.14 15.23
CA ASN A 35 5.63 -13.56 14.44
C ASN A 35 7.02 -14.05 14.88
N LYS A 36 7.29 -14.12 16.18
CA LYS A 36 8.58 -14.56 16.75
C LYS A 36 9.79 -13.82 16.16
N GLY A 37 9.64 -12.52 15.88
CA GLY A 37 10.73 -11.69 15.36
C GLY A 37 11.05 -11.88 13.88
N ARG A 38 10.21 -12.59 13.11
CA ARG A 38 10.42 -12.81 11.68
C ARG A 38 10.25 -11.52 10.88
N PRO A 39 10.93 -11.40 9.72
CA PRO A 39 10.65 -10.34 8.74
C PRO A 39 9.19 -10.34 8.31
N ILE A 40 8.66 -9.14 8.03
CA ILE A 40 7.24 -8.92 7.73
C ILE A 40 7.11 -8.27 6.36
N ILE A 41 6.22 -8.81 5.53
CA ILE A 41 5.70 -8.18 4.32
C ILE A 41 4.25 -7.81 4.59
N ILE A 42 3.90 -6.56 4.29
CA ILE A 42 2.52 -6.08 4.33
C ILE A 42 2.02 -6.00 2.89
N ALA A 43 0.84 -6.54 2.62
CA ALA A 43 0.22 -6.42 1.30
C ALA A 43 -1.26 -6.03 1.45
N GLY A 44 -1.71 -5.09 0.63
CA GLY A 44 -3.10 -4.65 0.61
C GLY A 44 -3.44 -3.95 -0.70
N HIS A 45 -4.63 -4.20 -1.24
CA HIS A 45 -5.10 -3.59 -2.47
C HIS A 45 -6.35 -2.74 -2.22
N SER A 46 -6.44 -1.58 -2.86
CA SER A 46 -7.62 -0.70 -2.81
C SER A 46 -7.95 -0.30 -1.36
N GLN A 47 -9.10 -0.71 -0.81
CA GLN A 47 -9.44 -0.48 0.60
C GLN A 47 -8.41 -1.10 1.55
N GLY A 48 -7.87 -2.28 1.18
CA GLY A 48 -6.79 -2.92 1.94
C GLY A 48 -5.51 -2.07 2.00
N ALA A 49 -5.21 -1.30 0.96
CA ALA A 49 -4.09 -0.36 0.97
C ALA A 49 -4.29 0.75 2.02
N LEU A 50 -5.51 1.28 2.16
CA LEU A 50 -5.83 2.28 3.20
C LEU A 50 -5.65 1.73 4.61
N HIS A 51 -6.12 0.50 4.86
CA HIS A 51 -5.91 -0.15 6.15
C HIS A 51 -4.42 -0.40 6.41
N ALA A 52 -3.68 -0.82 5.37
CA ALA A 52 -2.24 -1.04 5.45
C ALA A 52 -1.48 0.26 5.77
N VAL A 53 -1.85 1.41 5.18
CA VAL A 53 -1.27 2.71 5.53
C VAL A 53 -1.43 3.00 7.01
N ARG A 54 -2.64 2.88 7.57
CA ARG A 54 -2.89 3.11 9.00
C ARG A 54 -2.14 2.12 9.90
N LEU A 55 -2.01 0.88 9.45
CA LEU A 55 -1.23 -0.14 10.16
C LEU A 55 0.25 0.22 10.18
N LEU A 56 0.80 0.61 9.02
CA LEU A 56 2.20 1.00 8.89
C LEU A 56 2.53 2.24 9.73
N GLN A 57 1.66 3.24 9.72
CA GLN A 57 1.82 4.46 10.51
C GLN A 57 1.85 4.17 12.03
N GLU A 58 1.01 3.25 12.51
CA GLU A 58 0.91 2.96 13.94
C GLU A 58 1.99 2.00 14.43
N PHE A 59 2.29 0.95 13.66
CA PHE A 59 3.14 -0.14 14.14
C PHE A 59 4.59 -0.06 13.65
N PHE A 60 4.84 0.55 12.51
CA PHE A 60 6.15 0.50 11.87
C PHE A 60 6.84 1.86 11.79
N ASP A 61 6.14 2.91 11.37
CA ASP A 61 6.75 4.18 11.00
C ASP A 61 7.47 4.86 12.18
N GLY A 62 8.81 4.76 12.20
CA GLY A 62 9.64 5.28 13.28
C GLY A 62 9.71 4.40 14.53
N THR A 63 9.15 3.20 14.51
CA THR A 63 9.22 2.25 15.63
C THR A 63 10.36 1.22 15.46
N THR A 64 10.64 0.47 16.52
CA THR A 64 11.60 -0.64 16.43
C THR A 64 11.15 -1.75 15.50
N LEU A 65 9.84 -1.93 15.31
CA LEU A 65 9.27 -2.93 14.40
C LEU A 65 9.56 -2.62 12.93
N GLN A 66 9.84 -1.36 12.59
CA GLN A 66 10.22 -0.98 11.21
C GLN A 66 11.42 -1.78 10.70
N LYS A 67 12.33 -2.20 11.58
CA LYS A 67 13.50 -3.03 11.21
C LYS A 67 13.12 -4.43 10.70
N GLN A 68 11.91 -4.89 11.00
CA GLN A 68 11.37 -6.17 10.50
C GLN A 68 10.57 -6.00 9.20
N LEU A 69 10.25 -4.77 8.78
CA LEU A 69 9.53 -4.53 7.54
C LEU A 69 10.45 -4.80 6.35
N VAL A 70 10.13 -5.81 5.55
CA VAL A 70 10.76 -6.03 4.26
C VAL A 70 10.24 -5.00 3.26
N CYS A 71 8.97 -5.09 2.91
CA CYS A 71 8.32 -4.15 2.01
C CYS A 71 6.81 -4.12 2.28
N ALA A 72 6.18 -2.99 2.04
CA ALA A 72 4.73 -2.87 2.00
C ALA A 72 4.26 -2.69 0.56
N TYR A 73 3.51 -3.65 0.03
CA TYR A 73 2.85 -3.61 -1.28
C TYR A 73 1.43 -3.08 -1.11
N ILE A 74 1.19 -1.83 -1.44
CA ILE A 74 -0.07 -1.12 -1.16
C ILE A 74 -0.69 -0.45 -2.40
N PRO A 75 -0.90 -1.19 -3.51
CA PRO A 75 -1.44 -0.63 -4.74
C PRO A 75 -2.95 -0.37 -4.69
N GLY A 76 -3.43 0.35 -5.72
CA GLY A 76 -4.85 0.55 -5.98
C GLY A 76 -5.48 1.73 -5.24
N TYR A 77 -4.71 2.47 -4.47
CA TYR A 77 -5.14 3.71 -3.83
C TYR A 77 -4.07 4.81 -3.96
N ARG A 78 -4.47 6.08 -3.77
CA ARG A 78 -3.54 7.19 -3.74
C ARG A 78 -2.77 7.19 -2.42
N ILE A 79 -1.49 6.94 -2.49
CA ILE A 79 -0.56 7.05 -1.37
C ILE A 79 0.43 8.17 -1.67
N LYS A 80 0.68 9.01 -0.69
CA LYS A 80 1.62 10.12 -0.81
C LYS A 80 2.93 9.78 -0.09
N LYS A 81 3.99 10.45 -0.49
CA LYS A 81 5.28 10.33 0.18
C LYS A 81 5.20 10.80 1.65
N GLU A 82 4.38 11.81 1.89
CA GLU A 82 4.16 12.43 3.20
C GLU A 82 3.27 11.58 4.14
N ASP A 83 2.64 10.53 3.64
CA ASP A 83 1.86 9.60 4.47
C ASP A 83 2.75 8.86 5.48
N PHE A 84 4.06 8.82 5.24
CA PHE A 84 5.05 8.22 6.13
C PHE A 84 6.19 9.20 6.44
N ARG A 85 6.71 9.13 7.67
CA ARG A 85 7.84 9.95 8.12
C ARG A 85 9.19 9.26 7.90
N ASN A 86 9.24 7.95 8.15
CA ASN A 86 10.48 7.16 8.16
C ASN A 86 10.47 6.03 7.12
N ILE A 87 9.31 5.48 6.78
CA ILE A 87 9.19 4.47 5.73
C ILE A 87 9.35 5.16 4.37
N ARG A 88 10.33 4.71 3.58
CA ARG A 88 10.66 5.32 2.30
C ARG A 88 9.96 4.63 1.14
N VAL A 89 9.83 5.33 0.02
CA VAL A 89 9.44 4.72 -1.26
C VAL A 89 10.49 3.68 -1.65
N GLY A 90 10.04 2.52 -2.12
CA GLY A 90 10.92 1.49 -2.65
C GLY A 90 11.31 1.82 -4.09
N GLU A 91 12.58 2.09 -4.31
CA GLU A 91 13.16 2.46 -5.61
C GLU A 91 14.14 1.40 -6.14
N LYS A 92 14.30 0.30 -5.40
CA LYS A 92 15.21 -0.82 -5.76
C LYS A 92 14.65 -2.13 -5.23
N PRO A 93 14.84 -3.26 -5.94
CA PRO A 93 14.33 -4.57 -5.54
C PRO A 93 14.86 -5.05 -4.18
N GLU A 94 16.09 -4.74 -3.84
CA GLU A 94 16.76 -5.15 -2.60
C GLU A 94 16.49 -4.23 -1.40
N GLN A 95 15.75 -3.13 -1.62
CA GLN A 95 15.45 -2.16 -0.57
C GLN A 95 14.48 -2.74 0.45
N THR A 96 14.79 -2.61 1.72
CA THR A 96 13.91 -2.98 2.82
C THR A 96 13.41 -1.76 3.58
N SER A 97 12.46 -1.96 4.48
CA SER A 97 11.85 -0.87 5.26
C SER A 97 11.18 0.20 4.37
N CYS A 98 10.59 -0.24 3.28
CA CYS A 98 10.02 0.62 2.24
C CYS A 98 8.58 0.23 1.90
N PHE A 99 7.93 1.08 1.10
CA PHE A 99 6.65 0.77 0.49
C PHE A 99 6.69 0.97 -1.02
N VAL A 100 5.87 0.20 -1.74
CA VAL A 100 5.61 0.39 -3.16
C VAL A 100 4.11 0.48 -3.40
N THR A 101 3.73 1.35 -4.30
CA THR A 101 2.34 1.57 -4.68
C THR A 101 2.23 1.98 -6.13
N TRP A 102 1.14 1.64 -6.76
CA TRP A 102 0.78 2.07 -8.11
C TRP A 102 -0.74 2.00 -8.30
N ARG A 103 -1.23 2.61 -9.35
CA ARG A 103 -2.62 2.48 -9.82
C ARG A 103 -2.60 2.17 -11.31
N SER A 104 -3.41 1.21 -11.74
CA SER A 104 -3.52 0.80 -13.14
C SER A 104 -4.84 1.30 -13.73
N PHE A 105 -4.76 1.91 -14.90
CA PHE A 105 -5.92 2.40 -15.66
C PHE A 105 -5.81 1.95 -17.11
N ALA A 106 -6.95 1.80 -17.78
CA ALA A 106 -6.95 1.61 -19.21
C ALA A 106 -6.39 2.86 -19.91
N LYS A 107 -5.64 2.67 -20.99
CA LYS A 107 -5.06 3.78 -21.75
C LYS A 107 -6.17 4.75 -22.22
N GLY A 108 -6.04 6.01 -21.84
CA GLY A 108 -7.01 7.06 -22.16
C GLY A 108 -8.22 7.14 -21.22
N GLU A 109 -8.35 6.24 -20.24
CA GLU A 109 -9.48 6.22 -19.30
C GLU A 109 -9.03 6.63 -17.88
N ILE A 110 -8.60 7.87 -17.74
CA ILE A 110 -8.30 8.44 -16.42
C ILE A 110 -9.52 9.23 -15.95
N SER A 111 -10.12 8.82 -14.84
CA SER A 111 -11.24 9.56 -14.26
C SER A 111 -10.81 10.95 -13.78
N LYS A 112 -11.72 11.94 -13.85
CA LYS A 112 -11.46 13.30 -13.37
C LYS A 112 -10.94 13.34 -11.92
N ARG A 113 -11.42 12.42 -11.07
CA ARG A 113 -10.96 12.28 -9.69
C ARG A 113 -9.47 11.91 -9.66
N VAL A 114 -9.06 10.90 -10.42
CA VAL A 114 -7.67 10.45 -10.45
C VAL A 114 -6.77 11.54 -11.02
N GLU A 115 -7.24 12.26 -12.03
CA GLU A 115 -6.49 13.38 -12.59
C GLU A 115 -6.27 14.51 -11.57
N SER A 116 -7.28 14.82 -10.75
CA SER A 116 -7.13 15.78 -9.65
C SER A 116 -6.22 15.31 -8.52
N GLU A 117 -5.96 14.01 -8.42
CA GLU A 117 -5.15 13.37 -7.38
C GLU A 117 -3.71 13.07 -7.80
N LYS A 118 -3.32 13.37 -9.04
CA LYS A 118 -1.99 12.99 -9.57
C LYS A 118 -0.82 13.68 -8.85
N ASP A 119 -1.06 14.89 -8.37
CA ASP A 119 -0.05 15.64 -7.64
C ASP A 119 0.26 14.96 -6.30
N ASN A 120 1.55 14.74 -6.03
CA ASN A 120 2.08 14.09 -4.83
C ASN A 120 1.72 12.60 -4.65
N ALA A 121 1.06 11.96 -5.62
CA ALA A 121 0.83 10.53 -5.57
C ALA A 121 2.11 9.78 -5.92
N VAL A 122 2.50 8.83 -5.06
CA VAL A 122 3.60 7.91 -5.36
C VAL A 122 3.12 6.88 -6.38
N CYS A 123 3.93 6.65 -7.39
CA CYS A 123 3.75 5.56 -8.34
C CYS A 123 5.10 4.90 -8.58
N VAL A 124 5.22 3.63 -8.23
CA VAL A 124 6.41 2.81 -8.49
C VAL A 124 6.04 1.80 -9.58
N ASN A 125 6.79 1.78 -10.67
CA ASN A 125 6.59 0.77 -11.69
C ASN A 125 7.08 -0.59 -11.15
N PRO A 126 6.19 -1.60 -11.00
CA PRO A 126 6.56 -2.87 -10.39
C PRO A 126 7.52 -3.72 -11.25
N LEU A 127 7.77 -3.33 -12.50
CA LEU A 127 8.68 -4.05 -13.39
C LEU A 127 10.15 -3.67 -13.16
N ASN A 128 10.43 -2.41 -12.88
CA ASN A 128 11.79 -1.90 -12.76
C ASN A 128 12.06 -1.09 -11.48
N TRP A 129 11.07 -0.98 -10.60
CA TRP A 129 11.13 -0.22 -9.34
C TRP A 129 11.36 1.29 -9.52
N SER A 130 11.14 1.81 -10.73
CA SER A 130 11.29 3.23 -11.02
C SER A 130 10.03 4.01 -10.66
N THR A 131 10.23 5.25 -10.23
CA THR A 131 9.17 6.27 -10.08
C THR A 131 9.10 7.19 -11.31
N SER A 132 9.90 6.94 -12.37
CA SER A 132 9.84 7.70 -13.62
C SER A 132 8.56 7.38 -14.42
N GLU A 133 8.20 8.30 -15.33
CA GLU A 133 7.08 8.11 -16.26
C GLU A 133 7.49 7.32 -17.52
N ASP A 134 8.72 6.78 -17.55
CA ASP A 134 9.23 6.06 -18.70
C ASP A 134 8.45 4.78 -18.94
N TRP A 135 8.22 4.50 -20.22
CA TRP A 135 7.66 3.23 -20.64
C TRP A 135 8.65 2.09 -20.40
N VAL A 136 8.16 1.01 -19.83
CA VAL A 136 8.95 -0.20 -19.55
C VAL A 136 8.44 -1.34 -20.43
N SER A 137 9.37 -2.00 -21.16
CA SER A 137 9.03 -3.12 -22.04
C SER A 137 8.37 -4.27 -21.27
N PRO A 138 7.34 -4.93 -21.84
CA PRO A 138 6.76 -6.15 -21.28
C PRO A 138 7.78 -7.28 -21.05
N GLU A 139 8.93 -7.25 -21.72
CA GLU A 139 10.01 -8.23 -21.54
C GLU A 139 10.57 -8.24 -20.11
N PHE A 140 10.43 -7.14 -19.37
CA PHE A 140 10.78 -7.07 -17.95
C PHE A 140 9.75 -7.74 -17.03
N HIS A 141 8.61 -8.19 -17.58
CA HIS A 141 7.58 -8.87 -16.81
C HIS A 141 7.94 -10.33 -16.59
N ASN A 142 8.13 -10.73 -15.35
CA ASN A 142 8.50 -12.10 -14.97
C ASN A 142 7.36 -13.13 -15.11
N GLY A 143 6.29 -12.78 -15.81
CA GLY A 143 5.09 -13.60 -15.93
C GLY A 143 4.05 -13.28 -14.86
N PHE A 144 2.90 -13.95 -14.98
CA PHE A 144 1.86 -13.92 -13.97
C PHE A 144 1.48 -15.36 -13.62
N PHE A 145 1.06 -15.58 -12.40
CA PHE A 145 0.55 -16.87 -11.99
C PHE A 145 -0.97 -16.90 -12.24
N SER A 146 -1.42 -17.68 -13.22
CA SER A 146 -2.82 -18.02 -13.39
C SER A 146 -3.01 -19.44 -12.86
N GLY A 147 -3.22 -19.55 -11.57
CA GLY A 147 -3.50 -20.83 -10.95
C GLY A 147 -5.00 -20.95 -10.66
N PHE A 148 -5.73 -21.63 -11.53
CA PHE A 148 -6.99 -22.30 -11.23
C PHE A 148 -7.13 -23.49 -12.15
#